data_b642ad29cf5af6d7daba29084bff17db
#
_entry.id   b642ad29cf5af6d7daba29084bff17db
#
_cell.length_a   1.000
_cell.length_b   1.000
_cell.length_c   1.000
_cell.angle_alpha   90.00
_cell.angle_beta   90.00
_cell.angle_gamma   90.00
#
_symmetry.space_group_name_H-M   'P 1'
#
loop_
_entity.id
_entity.type
_entity.pdbx_description
1 polymer ?
#
loop_
_entity_poly.entity_id
_entity_poly.type
_entity_poly.pdbx_seq_one_letter_code
_entity_poly.pdbx_strand_id
1 'polypeptide(L)'
;DVLLGQTTAAIAYPAVPSVTFTLPRMAQIGVSTAEAADSDEYNVYDINFAQLGMFASHHDTEAKVKIVLNQQKQLVGAALIGDAAPELVNTLVPIINHKYTKADLNKTIYAFTTPSAMLPMLLANFLA
;
A
#
# COMPACT_ATOMS: atom_id res chain seq x y z
N ASP A 1 0.03 26.34 -12.55
CA ASP A 1 0.21 26.49 -14.01
C ASP A 1 -1.12 26.52 -14.76
N VAL A 2 -2.08 25.62 -14.48
CA VAL A 2 -3.44 25.66 -15.08
C VAL A 2 -4.17 26.94 -14.68
N LEU A 3 -4.15 27.31 -13.40
CA LEU A 3 -4.77 28.54 -12.90
C LEU A 3 -4.16 29.83 -13.44
N LEU A 4 -2.91 29.77 -13.88
CA LEU A 4 -2.18 30.89 -14.48
C LEU A 4 -2.32 30.92 -16.01
N GLY A 5 -3.08 30.01 -16.60
CA GLY A 5 -3.26 29.91 -18.04
C GLY A 5 -2.00 29.46 -18.82
N GLN A 6 -1.00 28.92 -18.12
CA GLN A 6 0.27 28.48 -18.71
C GLN A 6 0.16 27.12 -19.40
N THR A 7 -0.86 26.33 -19.07
CA THR A 7 -1.16 25.05 -19.69
C THR A 7 -2.65 24.73 -19.61
N THR A 8 -3.14 24.01 -20.60
CA THR A 8 -4.50 23.42 -20.63
C THR A 8 -4.47 21.91 -20.39
N ALA A 9 -3.29 21.34 -20.15
CA ALA A 9 -3.15 19.91 -19.89
C ALA A 9 -3.90 19.50 -18.61
N ALA A 10 -4.55 18.34 -18.64
CA ALA A 10 -5.17 17.77 -17.47
C ALA A 10 -4.11 17.47 -16.39
N ILE A 11 -4.43 17.71 -15.14
CA ILE A 11 -3.55 17.40 -14.01
C ILE A 11 -3.53 15.87 -13.82
N ALA A 12 -2.35 15.28 -13.97
CA ALA A 12 -2.13 13.89 -13.60
C ALA A 12 -1.79 13.83 -12.10
N TYR A 13 -2.73 13.35 -11.30
CA TYR A 13 -2.48 13.15 -9.88
C TYR A 13 -1.72 11.83 -9.64
N PRO A 14 -0.71 11.82 -8.74
CA PRO A 14 -0.14 10.58 -8.24
C PRO A 14 -1.19 9.80 -7.43
N ALA A 15 -0.90 8.56 -7.06
CA ALA A 15 -1.77 7.81 -6.16
C ALA A 15 -1.91 8.55 -4.82
N VAL A 16 -3.15 8.89 -4.45
CA VAL A 16 -3.49 9.66 -3.25
C VAL A 16 -3.94 8.70 -2.17
N PRO A 17 -3.25 8.64 -1.01
CA PRO A 17 -3.72 7.85 0.12
C PRO A 17 -4.91 8.52 0.80
N SER A 18 -5.79 7.72 1.37
CA SER A 18 -6.88 8.16 2.25
C SER A 18 -6.91 7.36 3.54
N VAL A 19 -7.35 7.98 4.62
CA VAL A 19 -7.45 7.37 5.95
C VAL A 19 -8.82 7.64 6.54
N THR A 20 -9.40 6.60 7.16
CA THR A 20 -10.63 6.70 7.94
C THR A 20 -10.33 6.32 9.38
N PHE A 21 -10.53 7.26 10.30
CA PHE A 21 -10.22 7.10 11.73
C PHE A 21 -11.35 6.40 12.50
N THR A 22 -11.70 5.21 12.04
CA THR A 22 -12.56 4.26 12.75
C THR A 22 -11.76 3.48 13.80
N LEU A 23 -12.40 2.54 14.50
CA LEU A 23 -11.75 1.57 15.38
C LEU A 23 -12.15 0.16 14.92
N PRO A 24 -11.24 -0.59 14.35
CA PRO A 24 -9.84 -0.24 13.98
C PRO A 24 -9.77 0.81 12.85
N ARG A 25 -8.62 1.48 12.74
CA ARG A 25 -8.35 2.47 11.67
C ARG A 25 -8.26 1.79 10.31
N MET A 26 -8.66 2.52 9.27
CA MET A 26 -8.59 2.03 7.89
C MET A 26 -7.84 3.01 7.01
N ALA A 27 -7.10 2.49 6.03
CA ALA A 27 -6.44 3.30 5.02
C ALA A 27 -6.49 2.61 3.66
N GLN A 28 -6.44 3.41 2.58
CA GLN A 28 -6.38 2.88 1.23
C GLN A 28 -5.57 3.79 0.32
N ILE A 29 -5.04 3.24 -0.77
CA ILE A 29 -4.32 3.96 -1.80
C ILE A 29 -4.44 3.24 -3.14
N GLY A 30 -4.51 4.00 -4.24
CA GLY A 30 -4.54 3.48 -5.61
C GLY A 30 -5.81 2.73 -5.97
N VAL A 31 -5.71 1.68 -6.77
CA VAL A 31 -6.83 0.84 -7.22
C VAL A 31 -7.48 0.16 -6.03
N SER A 32 -8.79 0.31 -5.89
CA SER A 32 -9.54 -0.33 -4.81
C SER A 32 -9.68 -1.84 -5.03
N THR A 33 -9.88 -2.57 -3.94
CA THR A 33 -10.14 -4.02 -4.03
C THR A 33 -11.45 -4.34 -4.75
N ALA A 34 -12.43 -3.42 -4.75
CA ALA A 34 -13.68 -3.56 -5.48
C ALA A 34 -13.46 -3.43 -6.99
N GLU A 35 -12.75 -2.38 -7.43
CA GLU A 35 -12.36 -2.24 -8.84
C GLU A 35 -11.54 -3.41 -9.33
N ALA A 36 -10.62 -3.91 -8.51
CA ALA A 36 -9.79 -5.06 -8.86
C ALA A 36 -10.59 -6.36 -8.99
N ALA A 37 -11.66 -6.53 -8.21
CA ALA A 37 -12.51 -7.72 -8.28
C ALA A 37 -13.37 -7.77 -9.56
N ASP A 38 -13.64 -6.62 -10.15
CA ASP A 38 -14.45 -6.47 -11.36
C ASP A 38 -13.60 -6.46 -12.65
N SER A 39 -12.30 -6.73 -12.57
CA SER A 39 -11.37 -6.63 -13.70
C SER A 39 -10.31 -7.74 -13.69
N ASP A 40 -10.12 -8.39 -14.83
CA ASP A 40 -9.04 -9.37 -15.05
C ASP A 40 -7.64 -8.74 -15.14
N GLU A 41 -7.54 -7.40 -15.11
CA GLU A 41 -6.26 -6.68 -15.17
C GLU A 41 -5.49 -6.73 -13.85
N TYR A 42 -6.16 -7.08 -12.76
CA TYR A 42 -5.61 -7.02 -11.41
C TYR A 42 -5.69 -8.35 -10.68
N ASN A 43 -4.79 -8.52 -9.73
CA ASN A 43 -4.79 -9.63 -8.77
C ASN A 43 -4.77 -9.07 -7.35
N VAL A 44 -5.63 -9.58 -6.48
CA VAL A 44 -5.72 -9.18 -5.07
C VAL A 44 -5.11 -10.26 -4.20
N TYR A 45 -4.26 -9.85 -3.26
CA TYR A 45 -3.63 -10.73 -2.28
C TYR A 45 -3.86 -10.23 -0.87
N ASP A 46 -4.06 -11.15 0.06
CA ASP A 46 -4.22 -10.87 1.49
C ASP A 46 -2.89 -11.08 2.23
N ILE A 47 -2.52 -10.10 3.05
CA ILE A 47 -1.39 -10.19 3.98
C ILE A 47 -1.95 -10.04 5.39
N ASN A 48 -1.89 -11.10 6.18
CA ASN A 48 -2.37 -11.10 7.56
C ASN A 48 -1.25 -10.68 8.52
N PHE A 49 -1.21 -9.40 8.87
CA PHE A 49 -0.25 -8.86 9.81
C PHE A 49 -0.46 -9.32 11.24
N ALA A 50 -1.70 -9.61 11.65
CA ALA A 50 -2.01 -10.07 13.00
C ALA A 50 -1.26 -11.36 13.38
N GLN A 51 -0.85 -12.15 12.40
CA GLN A 51 -0.08 -13.38 12.61
C GLN A 51 1.43 -13.13 12.81
N LEU A 52 1.92 -11.94 12.53
CA LEU A 52 3.31 -11.59 12.78
C LEU A 52 3.50 -11.26 14.26
N GLY A 53 4.49 -11.88 14.90
CA GLY A 53 4.70 -11.81 16.35
C GLY A 53 4.73 -10.41 16.95
N MET A 54 5.21 -9.40 16.20
CA MET A 54 5.22 -8.02 16.66
C MET A 54 3.82 -7.40 16.77
N PHE A 55 2.90 -7.72 15.85
CA PHE A 55 1.51 -7.23 15.91
C PHE A 55 0.71 -7.97 16.97
N ALA A 56 0.95 -9.28 17.12
CA ALA A 56 0.37 -10.07 18.18
C ALA A 56 0.79 -9.54 19.57
N SER A 57 2.03 -9.11 19.75
CA SER A 57 2.52 -8.54 21.00
C SER A 57 1.92 -7.18 21.34
N HIS A 58 1.48 -6.42 20.34
CA HIS A 58 0.78 -5.15 20.50
C HIS A 58 -0.76 -5.29 20.56
N HIS A 59 -1.27 -6.52 20.59
CA HIS A 59 -2.70 -6.83 20.58
C HIS A 59 -3.48 -6.28 19.37
N ASP A 60 -2.81 -5.95 18.26
CA ASP A 60 -3.45 -5.55 17.01
C ASP A 60 -3.89 -6.80 16.21
N THR A 61 -4.90 -7.48 16.73
CA THR A 61 -5.44 -8.72 16.16
C THR A 61 -6.20 -8.51 14.86
N GLU A 62 -6.53 -7.27 14.52
CA GLU A 62 -7.26 -6.89 13.32
C GLU A 62 -6.35 -6.44 12.17
N ALA A 63 -5.04 -6.36 12.40
CA ALA A 63 -4.08 -5.87 11.42
C ALA A 63 -4.05 -6.76 10.16
N LYS A 64 -4.55 -6.22 9.05
CA LYS A 64 -4.59 -6.88 7.74
C LYS A 64 -4.27 -5.89 6.64
N VAL A 65 -3.67 -6.38 5.56
CA VAL A 65 -3.45 -5.61 4.34
C VAL A 65 -3.90 -6.43 3.15
N LYS A 66 -4.69 -5.83 2.28
CA LYS A 66 -4.95 -6.32 0.93
C LYS A 66 -4.12 -5.50 -0.04
N ILE A 67 -3.41 -6.17 -0.93
CA ILE A 67 -2.65 -5.53 -1.99
C ILE A 67 -3.25 -5.86 -3.35
N VAL A 68 -3.19 -4.90 -4.27
CA VAL A 68 -3.63 -5.03 -5.64
C VAL A 68 -2.42 -4.92 -6.56
N LEU A 69 -2.19 -5.94 -7.36
CA LEU A 69 -1.11 -5.97 -8.35
C LEU A 69 -1.69 -5.97 -9.76
N ASN A 70 -1.00 -5.30 -10.68
CA ASN A 70 -1.27 -5.43 -12.12
C ASN A 70 -0.65 -6.72 -12.70
N GLN A 71 -0.85 -6.96 -14.00
CA GLN A 71 -0.31 -8.13 -14.70
C GLN A 71 1.23 -8.16 -14.75
N GLN A 72 1.91 -7.01 -14.57
CA GLN A 72 3.36 -6.89 -14.48
C GLN A 72 3.88 -7.08 -13.04
N LYS A 73 3.02 -7.51 -12.10
CA LYS A 73 3.32 -7.65 -10.68
C LYS A 73 3.84 -6.35 -10.03
N GLN A 74 3.35 -5.21 -10.48
CA GLN A 74 3.58 -3.92 -9.83
C GLN A 74 2.45 -3.64 -8.86
N LEU A 75 2.78 -3.07 -7.69
CA LEU A 75 1.76 -2.61 -6.74
C LEU A 75 1.02 -1.40 -7.32
N VAL A 76 -0.28 -1.51 -7.46
CA VAL A 76 -1.15 -0.45 -7.99
C VAL A 76 -2.22 -0.01 -6.99
N GLY A 77 -2.44 -0.77 -5.93
CA GLY A 77 -3.38 -0.41 -4.88
C GLY A 77 -3.18 -1.21 -3.60
N ALA A 78 -3.72 -0.69 -2.51
CA ALA A 78 -3.76 -1.39 -1.22
C ALA A 78 -4.88 -0.87 -0.33
N ALA A 79 -5.41 -1.76 0.52
CA ALA A 79 -6.32 -1.45 1.61
C ALA A 79 -5.75 -2.04 2.91
N LEU A 80 -5.73 -1.24 3.96
CA LEU A 80 -5.14 -1.59 5.24
C LEU A 80 -6.18 -1.39 6.36
N ILE A 81 -6.12 -2.26 7.35
CA ILE A 81 -6.88 -2.13 8.59
C ILE A 81 -5.95 -2.41 9.77
N GLY A 82 -6.11 -1.68 10.86
CA GLY A 82 -5.30 -1.81 12.07
C GLY A 82 -4.76 -0.48 12.58
N ASP A 83 -4.16 -0.50 13.75
CA ASP A 83 -3.67 0.72 14.41
C ASP A 83 -2.58 1.45 13.62
N ALA A 84 -1.72 0.72 12.93
CA ALA A 84 -0.64 1.26 12.12
C ALA A 84 -1.07 1.64 10.68
N ALA A 85 -2.32 1.38 10.27
CA ALA A 85 -2.77 1.61 8.89
C ALA A 85 -2.50 3.04 8.37
N PRO A 86 -2.73 4.14 9.16
CA PRO A 86 -2.47 5.50 8.71
C PRO A 86 -1.01 5.78 8.36
N GLU A 87 -0.08 5.19 9.11
CA GLU A 87 1.35 5.37 8.87
C GLU A 87 1.84 4.42 7.76
N LEU A 88 1.35 3.19 7.73
CA LEU A 88 1.74 2.21 6.71
C LEU A 88 1.32 2.62 5.31
N VAL A 89 0.17 3.24 5.13
CA VAL A 89 -0.28 3.70 3.80
C VAL A 89 0.71 4.68 3.18
N ASN A 90 1.35 5.54 3.98
CA ASN A 90 2.36 6.48 3.51
C ASN A 90 3.63 5.77 2.99
N THR A 91 3.98 4.62 3.54
CA THR A 91 5.08 3.78 3.04
C THR A 91 4.80 3.25 1.63
N LEU A 92 3.54 3.05 1.28
CA LEU A 92 3.13 2.54 -0.03
C LEU A 92 3.11 3.63 -1.12
N VAL A 93 3.01 4.90 -0.75
CA VAL A 93 2.97 6.02 -1.71
C VAL A 93 4.13 5.99 -2.72
N PRO A 94 5.42 5.99 -2.28
CA PRO A 94 6.53 5.93 -3.23
C PRO A 94 6.58 4.59 -3.98
N ILE A 95 6.20 3.49 -3.36
CA ILE A 95 6.22 2.15 -3.99
C ILE A 95 5.28 2.13 -5.20
N ILE A 96 4.06 2.67 -5.06
CA ILE A 96 3.08 2.74 -6.15
C ILE A 96 3.52 3.77 -7.20
N ASN A 97 3.85 5.00 -6.77
CA ASN A 97 4.11 6.10 -7.69
C ASN A 97 5.36 5.89 -8.53
N HIS A 98 6.38 5.22 -8.00
CA HIS A 98 7.62 4.91 -8.71
C HIS A 98 7.69 3.47 -9.22
N LYS A 99 6.61 2.69 -9.07
CA LYS A 99 6.52 1.30 -9.55
C LYS A 99 7.68 0.44 -9.06
N TYR A 100 7.97 0.51 -7.76
CA TYR A 100 9.09 -0.24 -7.18
C TYR A 100 8.98 -1.73 -7.46
N THR A 101 10.11 -2.30 -7.81
CA THR A 101 10.32 -3.74 -7.97
C THR A 101 10.80 -4.36 -6.65
N LYS A 102 10.83 -5.68 -6.59
CA LYS A 102 11.50 -6.42 -5.51
C LYS A 102 12.94 -5.95 -5.30
N ALA A 103 13.68 -5.71 -6.39
CA ALA A 103 15.07 -5.26 -6.32
C ALA A 103 15.19 -3.87 -5.66
N ASP A 104 14.23 -2.97 -5.89
CA ASP A 104 14.22 -1.64 -5.29
C ASP A 104 13.90 -1.71 -3.81
N LEU A 105 12.94 -2.54 -3.39
CA LEU A 105 12.64 -2.76 -1.98
C LEU A 105 13.84 -3.36 -1.23
N ASN A 106 14.56 -4.29 -1.83
CA ASN A 106 15.74 -4.93 -1.24
C ASN A 106 16.94 -3.97 -1.08
N LYS A 107 16.97 -2.84 -1.79
CA LYS A 107 17.98 -1.78 -1.62
C LYS A 107 17.69 -0.85 -0.46
N THR A 108 16.48 -0.88 0.09
CA THR A 108 16.06 0.02 1.17
C THR A 108 16.24 -0.66 2.51
N ILE A 109 16.91 0.02 3.44
CA ILE A 109 17.09 -0.45 4.80
C ILE A 109 16.11 0.29 5.70
N TYR A 110 15.26 -0.45 6.38
CA TYR A 110 14.28 0.07 7.32
C TYR A 110 14.70 -0.21 8.77
N ALA A 111 14.22 0.63 9.68
CA ALA A 111 14.43 0.38 11.11
C ALA A 111 13.66 -0.89 11.55
N PHE A 112 14.39 -1.91 11.93
CA PHE A 112 13.82 -3.16 12.45
C PHE A 112 13.68 -3.06 13.98
N THR A 113 12.63 -3.48 14.64
CA THR A 113 11.40 -4.12 14.15
C THR A 113 10.25 -3.11 14.12
N THR A 114 9.87 -2.63 12.96
CA THR A 114 8.75 -1.69 12.82
C THR A 114 7.75 -2.21 11.79
N PRO A 115 6.46 -1.83 11.88
CA PRO A 115 5.49 -2.13 10.83
C PRO A 115 5.94 -1.66 9.44
N SER A 116 6.60 -0.50 9.36
CA SER A 116 7.14 0.08 8.13
C SER A 116 8.31 -0.73 7.53
N ALA A 117 9.02 -1.54 8.32
CA ALA A 117 10.01 -2.48 7.82
C ALA A 117 9.36 -3.78 7.32
N MET A 118 8.36 -4.26 8.05
CA MET A 118 7.72 -5.54 7.75
C MET A 118 6.92 -5.51 6.45
N LEU A 119 6.19 -4.43 6.19
CA LEU A 119 5.34 -4.32 5.01
C LEU A 119 6.13 -4.43 3.69
N PRO A 120 7.20 -3.67 3.45
CA PRO A 120 8.02 -3.83 2.24
C PRO A 120 8.69 -5.21 2.12
N MET A 121 9.12 -5.80 3.23
CA MET A 121 9.69 -7.16 3.23
C MET A 121 8.69 -8.20 2.76
N LEU A 122 7.44 -8.10 3.19
CA LEU A 122 6.38 -8.99 2.75
C LEU A 122 5.99 -8.73 1.30
N LEU A 123 5.87 -7.46 0.90
CA LEU A 123 5.57 -7.03 -0.47
C LEU A 123 6.59 -7.57 -1.47
N ALA A 124 7.87 -7.62 -1.11
CA ALA A 124 8.94 -8.13 -1.96
C ALA A 124 8.71 -9.60 -2.43
N ASN A 125 7.85 -10.36 -1.77
CA ASN A 125 7.50 -11.72 -2.19
C ASN A 125 6.46 -11.74 -3.33
N PHE A 126 5.77 -10.64 -3.58
CA PHE A 126 4.69 -10.53 -4.57
C PHE A 126 5.12 -9.73 -5.81
N LEU A 127 6.07 -8.81 -5.66
CA LEU A 127 6.54 -7.95 -6.74
C LEU A 127 7.52 -8.67 -7.68
N ALA A 128 7.57 -8.16 -8.91
CA ALA A 128 8.55 -8.61 -9.90
C ALA A 128 9.97 -8.16 -9.58
#